data_a6f4309cda312d63247e92ebecf12b91
#
_entry.id   a6f4309cda312d63247e92ebecf12b91
#
_cell.length_a   1.000
_cell.length_b   1.000
_cell.length_c   1.000
_cell.angle_alpha   90.00
_cell.angle_beta   90.00
_cell.angle_gamma   90.00
#
_symmetry.space_group_name_H-M   'P 1'
#
loop_
_entity.id
_entity.type
_entity.pdbx_description
1 polymer ?
#
loop_
_entity_poly.entity_id
_entity_poly.type
_entity_poly.pdbx_seq_one_letter_code
_entity_poly.pdbx_strand_id
1 'polypeptide(L)'
;MKPSVILYKALPDDLLQRLQEHFTVHQVANLSPQTVEQNAAIFAEAEGLLGSNENVNAALLEKMPKLRATSTISVGYDNFDVDALTARKILLMHTPTVLTETVADTLMALVLSTARRVVEVAERVKAGE
;
A
#
# COMPACT_ATOMS: atom_id res chain seq x y z
N MET A 1 -0.91 18.60 20.07
CA MET A 1 0.14 18.26 19.10
C MET A 1 -0.45 17.23 18.14
N LYS A 2 -0.23 17.37 16.81
CA LYS A 2 -0.73 16.39 15.84
C LYS A 2 0.14 15.14 15.92
N PRO A 3 -0.46 13.90 15.83
CA PRO A 3 0.32 12.66 15.76
C PRO A 3 1.23 12.65 14.52
N SER A 4 2.40 12.03 14.65
CA SER A 4 3.39 11.92 13.56
C SER A 4 3.09 10.70 12.70
N VAL A 5 3.04 10.89 11.37
CA VAL A 5 2.77 9.83 10.40
C VAL A 5 3.85 9.83 9.33
N ILE A 6 4.40 8.66 9.04
CA ILE A 6 5.28 8.44 7.89
C ILE A 6 4.43 8.02 6.70
N LEU A 7 4.57 8.74 5.60
CA LEU A 7 3.96 8.45 4.30
C LEU A 7 5.05 7.99 3.33
N TYR A 8 5.00 6.72 2.90
CA TYR A 8 5.96 6.11 1.96
C TYR A 8 5.34 5.79 0.59
N LYS A 9 4.28 6.51 0.24
CA LYS A 9 3.62 6.44 -1.07
C LYS A 9 3.12 7.83 -1.45
N ALA A 10 3.36 8.24 -2.69
CA ALA A 10 2.78 9.49 -3.18
C ALA A 10 1.24 9.43 -3.15
N LEU A 11 0.64 10.49 -2.65
CA LEU A 11 -0.80 10.72 -2.65
C LEU A 11 -1.15 11.89 -3.57
N PRO A 12 -2.36 11.93 -4.14
CA PRO A 12 -2.92 13.14 -4.71
C PRO A 12 -2.88 14.31 -3.72
N ASP A 13 -2.67 15.53 -4.23
CA ASP A 13 -2.46 16.71 -3.39
C ASP A 13 -3.63 17.02 -2.44
N ASP A 14 -4.86 16.79 -2.87
CA ASP A 14 -6.07 16.95 -2.06
C ASP A 14 -6.10 15.99 -0.87
N LEU A 15 -5.70 14.72 -1.08
CA LEU A 15 -5.63 13.72 -0.01
C LEU A 15 -4.46 13.99 0.95
N LEU A 16 -3.33 14.42 0.41
CA LEU A 16 -2.18 14.81 1.23
C LEU A 16 -2.55 16.01 2.12
N GLN A 17 -3.23 17.01 1.59
CA GLN A 17 -3.68 18.18 2.32
C GLN A 17 -4.63 17.79 3.47
N ARG A 18 -5.62 16.93 3.19
CA ARG A 18 -6.54 16.40 4.22
C ARG A 18 -5.79 15.62 5.31
N LEU A 19 -4.79 14.85 4.94
CA LEU A 19 -3.96 14.12 5.91
C LEU A 19 -3.19 15.11 6.82
N GLN A 20 -2.63 16.16 6.25
CA GLN A 20 -1.88 17.21 6.97
C GLN A 20 -2.77 18.08 7.89
N GLU A 21 -4.07 18.13 7.65
CA GLU A 21 -5.00 18.80 8.58
C GLU A 21 -4.99 18.14 9.98
N HIS A 22 -4.80 16.82 10.03
CA HIS A 22 -4.93 16.04 11.25
C HIS A 22 -3.58 15.50 11.78
N PHE A 23 -2.58 15.36 10.92
CA PHE A 23 -1.31 14.70 11.23
C PHE A 23 -0.11 15.58 10.84
N THR A 24 1.01 15.37 11.52
CA THR A 24 2.32 15.81 11.05
C THR A 24 2.85 14.73 10.10
N VAL A 25 2.87 15.02 8.78
CA VAL A 25 3.19 14.04 7.75
C VAL A 25 4.65 14.18 7.32
N HIS A 26 5.41 13.07 7.44
CA HIS A 26 6.77 12.94 6.95
C HIS A 26 6.78 12.03 5.73
N GLN A 27 7.11 12.57 4.56
CA GLN A 27 7.18 11.81 3.33
C GLN A 27 8.58 11.21 3.15
N VAL A 28 8.63 9.90 2.89
CA VAL A 28 9.85 9.16 2.55
C VAL A 28 9.65 8.40 1.24
N ALA A 29 10.74 8.15 0.51
CA ALA A 29 10.64 7.51 -0.80
C ALA A 29 10.29 6.02 -0.70
N ASN A 30 10.74 5.34 0.35
CA ASN A 30 10.57 3.90 0.58
C ASN A 30 10.90 3.53 2.03
N LEU A 31 10.76 2.25 2.38
CA LEU A 31 11.09 1.70 3.71
C LEU A 31 12.41 0.91 3.71
N SER A 32 13.33 1.18 2.78
CA SER A 32 14.64 0.52 2.76
C SER A 32 15.42 0.80 4.06
N PRO A 33 16.30 -0.13 4.49
CA PRO A 33 17.11 0.07 5.68
C PRO A 33 17.89 1.39 5.67
N GLN A 34 18.38 1.79 4.51
CA GLN A 34 19.09 3.06 4.34
C GLN A 34 18.19 4.28 4.59
N THR A 35 16.97 4.28 4.04
CA THR A 35 15.99 5.36 4.27
C THR A 35 15.60 5.46 5.73
N VAL A 36 15.36 4.31 6.38
CA VAL A 36 15.02 4.22 7.80
C VAL A 36 16.15 4.77 8.67
N GLU A 37 17.40 4.42 8.38
CA GLU A 37 18.57 4.87 9.15
C GLU A 37 18.80 6.38 8.98
N GLN A 38 18.69 6.90 7.76
CA GLN A 38 18.82 8.34 7.48
C GLN A 38 17.73 9.18 8.18
N ASN A 39 16.56 8.60 8.46
CA ASN A 39 15.42 9.26 9.08
C ASN A 39 15.10 8.68 10.47
N ALA A 40 16.08 8.07 11.15
CA ALA A 40 15.85 7.29 12.36
C ALA A 40 15.07 8.06 13.46
N ALA A 41 15.33 9.35 13.64
CA ALA A 41 14.61 10.17 14.60
C ALA A 41 13.12 10.31 14.26
N ILE A 42 12.78 10.42 12.96
CA ILE A 42 11.39 10.51 12.48
C ILE A 42 10.69 9.16 12.70
N PHE A 43 11.36 8.06 12.34
CA PHE A 43 10.81 6.71 12.54
C PHE A 43 10.57 6.38 14.01
N ALA A 44 11.49 6.79 14.90
CA ALA A 44 11.34 6.56 16.34
C ALA A 44 10.14 7.30 16.96
N GLU A 45 9.76 8.45 16.43
CA GLU A 45 8.67 9.28 16.93
C GLU A 45 7.33 9.03 16.21
N ALA A 46 7.32 8.30 15.10
CA ALA A 46 6.11 8.08 14.31
C ALA A 46 5.11 7.19 15.02
N GLU A 47 3.86 7.65 15.05
CA GLU A 47 2.71 6.92 15.59
C GLU A 47 1.90 6.22 14.49
N GLY A 48 2.05 6.64 13.24
CA GLY A 48 1.38 6.08 12.07
C GLY A 48 2.32 5.80 10.90
N LEU A 49 1.96 4.79 10.11
CA LEU A 49 2.68 4.39 8.90
C LEU A 49 1.67 4.18 7.77
N LEU A 50 1.81 4.90 6.65
CA LEU A 50 0.86 4.87 5.53
C LEU A 50 1.59 4.73 4.20
N GLY A 51 1.18 3.77 3.39
CA GLY A 51 1.70 3.57 2.04
C GLY A 51 1.25 2.28 1.40
N SER A 52 2.06 1.72 0.50
CA SER A 52 1.79 0.42 -0.15
C SER A 52 3.06 -0.19 -0.74
N ASN A 53 3.03 -1.50 -0.98
CA ASN A 53 4.05 -2.26 -1.72
C ASN A 53 5.44 -2.33 -1.07
N GLU A 54 5.55 -2.08 0.23
CA GLU A 54 6.79 -2.20 0.99
C GLU A 54 6.62 -3.21 2.13
N ASN A 55 7.71 -3.85 2.53
CA ASN A 55 7.67 -4.82 3.61
C ASN A 55 7.69 -4.13 4.97
N VAL A 56 6.71 -4.46 5.79
CA VAL A 56 6.61 -4.02 7.19
C VAL A 56 6.85 -5.22 8.08
N ASN A 57 8.11 -5.48 8.38
CA ASN A 57 8.57 -6.62 9.15
C ASN A 57 8.97 -6.23 10.59
N ALA A 58 9.26 -7.23 11.42
CA ALA A 58 9.66 -7.04 12.81
C ALA A 58 10.86 -6.09 12.97
N ALA A 59 11.85 -6.18 12.07
CA ALA A 59 13.04 -5.32 12.13
C ALA A 59 12.72 -3.82 11.92
N LEU A 60 11.80 -3.50 10.99
CA LEU A 60 11.28 -2.16 10.82
C LEU A 60 10.52 -1.69 12.07
N LEU A 61 9.66 -2.58 12.60
CA LEU A 61 8.86 -2.25 13.78
C LEU A 61 9.71 -1.95 15.01
N GLU A 62 10.87 -2.56 15.16
CA GLU A 62 11.83 -2.22 16.23
C GLU A 62 12.32 -0.78 16.16
N LYS A 63 12.40 -0.20 14.95
CA LYS A 63 12.78 1.21 14.73
C LYS A 63 11.63 2.19 14.99
N MET A 64 10.42 1.68 15.22
CA MET A 64 9.21 2.47 15.40
C MET A 64 8.52 2.14 16.75
N PRO A 65 9.15 2.46 17.89
CA PRO A 65 8.63 2.07 19.21
C PRO A 65 7.27 2.71 19.54
N LYS A 66 6.96 3.86 18.95
CA LYS A 66 5.70 4.60 19.18
C LYS A 66 4.59 4.26 18.18
N LEU A 67 4.84 3.36 17.21
CA LEU A 67 3.87 3.02 16.19
C LEU A 67 2.60 2.41 16.81
N ARG A 68 1.44 2.96 16.48
CA ARG A 68 0.12 2.56 16.96
C ARG A 68 -0.78 2.01 15.85
N ALA A 69 -0.58 2.51 14.63
CA ALA A 69 -1.38 2.09 13.49
C ALA A 69 -0.53 2.08 12.21
N THR A 70 -0.82 1.12 11.35
CA THR A 70 -0.32 1.11 9.98
C THR A 70 -1.48 0.91 9.01
N SER A 71 -1.40 1.51 7.84
CA SER A 71 -2.41 1.39 6.80
C SER A 71 -1.77 1.18 5.45
N THR A 72 -2.30 0.20 4.71
CA THR A 72 -1.89 -0.03 3.33
C THR A 72 -2.94 0.41 2.34
N ILE A 73 -2.51 1.11 1.28
CA ILE A 73 -3.35 1.48 0.14
C ILE A 73 -3.36 0.28 -0.82
N SER A 74 -3.82 -0.86 -0.33
CA SER A 74 -3.95 -2.11 -1.06
C SER A 74 -5.02 -3.01 -0.42
N VAL A 75 -5.53 -3.96 -1.20
CA VAL A 75 -6.43 -5.00 -0.70
C VAL A 75 -5.63 -6.05 0.06
N GLY A 76 -4.52 -6.52 -0.51
CA GLY A 76 -3.61 -7.47 0.12
C GLY A 76 -2.71 -6.80 1.17
N TYR A 77 -2.30 -7.58 2.14
CA TYR A 77 -1.40 -7.18 3.23
C TYR A 77 -0.32 -8.24 3.53
N ASP A 78 -0.01 -9.08 2.54
CA ASP A 78 0.96 -10.19 2.66
C ASP A 78 2.39 -9.71 2.97
N ASN A 79 2.67 -8.43 2.70
CA ASN A 79 3.95 -7.78 3.00
C ASN A 79 4.03 -7.22 4.44
N PHE A 80 3.02 -7.47 5.28
CA PHE A 80 3.01 -7.09 6.69
C PHE A 80 3.21 -8.30 7.59
N ASP A 81 4.10 -8.18 8.56
CA ASP A 81 4.26 -9.15 9.64
C ASP A 81 3.12 -8.99 10.65
N VAL A 82 2.00 -9.67 10.37
CA VAL A 82 0.77 -9.56 11.16
C VAL A 82 0.99 -10.05 12.59
N ASP A 83 1.80 -11.07 12.79
CA ASP A 83 2.09 -11.60 14.12
C ASP A 83 2.87 -10.58 14.96
N ALA A 84 3.88 -9.93 14.38
CA ALA A 84 4.63 -8.88 15.05
C ALA A 84 3.77 -7.64 15.36
N LEU A 85 2.87 -7.25 14.45
CA LEU A 85 1.91 -6.17 14.67
C LEU A 85 0.95 -6.50 15.80
N THR A 86 0.40 -7.72 15.81
CA THR A 86 -0.53 -8.20 16.82
C THR A 86 0.11 -8.25 18.21
N ALA A 87 1.34 -8.79 18.30
CA ALA A 87 2.10 -8.85 19.55
C ALA A 87 2.30 -7.47 20.18
N ARG A 88 2.44 -6.43 19.35
CA ARG A 88 2.60 -5.04 19.78
C ARG A 88 1.30 -4.25 19.85
N LYS A 89 0.15 -4.88 19.56
CA LYS A 89 -1.19 -4.24 19.52
C LYS A 89 -1.25 -3.05 18.55
N ILE A 90 -0.53 -3.15 17.43
CA ILE A 90 -0.54 -2.16 16.35
C ILE A 90 -1.69 -2.49 15.41
N LEU A 91 -2.54 -1.51 15.12
CA LEU A 91 -3.66 -1.67 14.19
C LEU A 91 -3.13 -1.76 12.75
N LEU A 92 -3.63 -2.73 11.99
CA LEU A 92 -3.39 -2.83 10.54
C LEU A 92 -4.72 -2.54 9.82
N MET A 93 -4.70 -1.55 8.93
CA MET A 93 -5.82 -1.19 8.08
C MET A 93 -5.46 -1.40 6.61
N HIS A 94 -6.42 -1.84 5.82
CA HIS A 94 -6.28 -2.06 4.39
C HIS A 94 -7.56 -1.62 3.65
N THR A 95 -7.57 -1.73 2.32
CA THR A 95 -8.72 -1.32 1.48
C THR A 95 -9.44 -2.55 0.89
N PRO A 96 -10.19 -3.33 1.71
CA PRO A 96 -10.87 -4.52 1.23
C PRO A 96 -12.01 -4.17 0.27
N THR A 97 -12.36 -5.10 -0.63
CA THR A 97 -13.51 -5.09 -1.53
C THR A 97 -13.53 -4.04 -2.66
N VAL A 98 -12.78 -2.96 -2.57
CA VAL A 98 -12.84 -1.83 -3.53
C VAL A 98 -12.51 -2.20 -4.99
N LEU A 99 -11.80 -3.30 -5.24
CA LEU A 99 -11.40 -3.77 -6.57
C LEU A 99 -12.00 -5.13 -6.94
N THR A 100 -12.75 -5.77 -6.07
CA THR A 100 -13.20 -7.17 -6.23
C THR A 100 -13.96 -7.37 -7.53
N GLU A 101 -14.96 -6.57 -7.80
CA GLU A 101 -15.80 -6.71 -9.01
C GLU A 101 -15.00 -6.37 -10.28
N THR A 102 -14.26 -5.26 -10.27
CA THR A 102 -13.44 -4.85 -11.42
C THR A 102 -12.39 -5.89 -11.79
N VAL A 103 -11.76 -6.50 -10.78
CA VAL A 103 -10.78 -7.59 -11.01
C VAL A 103 -11.48 -8.85 -11.52
N ALA A 104 -12.65 -9.21 -10.96
CA ALA A 104 -13.43 -10.35 -11.42
C ALA A 104 -13.88 -10.20 -12.88
N ASP A 105 -14.36 -9.02 -13.26
CA ASP A 105 -14.76 -8.71 -14.65
C ASP A 105 -13.57 -8.82 -15.61
N THR A 106 -12.43 -8.27 -15.22
CA THR A 106 -11.20 -8.35 -16.02
C THR A 106 -10.74 -9.81 -16.17
N LEU A 107 -10.81 -10.61 -15.11
CA LEU A 107 -10.45 -12.02 -15.14
C LEU A 107 -11.40 -12.78 -16.10
N MET A 108 -12.70 -12.56 -16.00
CA MET A 108 -13.67 -13.17 -16.91
C MET A 108 -13.47 -12.74 -18.36
N ALA A 109 -13.17 -11.46 -18.60
CA ALA A 109 -12.84 -10.96 -19.92
C ALA A 109 -11.61 -11.67 -20.52
N LEU A 110 -10.56 -11.89 -19.73
CA LEU A 110 -9.36 -12.62 -20.16
C LEU A 110 -9.67 -14.09 -20.45
N VAL A 111 -10.43 -14.77 -19.59
CA VAL A 111 -10.83 -16.16 -19.79
C VAL A 111 -11.62 -16.32 -21.08
N LEU A 112 -12.65 -15.50 -21.28
CA LEU A 112 -13.52 -15.56 -22.48
C LEU A 112 -12.73 -15.17 -23.74
N SER A 113 -11.91 -14.15 -23.69
CA SER A 113 -11.08 -13.71 -24.82
C SER A 113 -10.10 -14.81 -25.25
N THR A 114 -9.49 -15.51 -24.31
CA THR A 114 -8.59 -16.63 -24.58
C THR A 114 -9.35 -17.83 -25.15
N ALA A 115 -10.43 -18.23 -24.49
CA ALA A 115 -11.25 -19.38 -24.91
C ALA A 115 -11.86 -19.22 -26.32
N ARG A 116 -12.21 -18.00 -26.69
CA ARG A 116 -12.82 -17.67 -27.98
C ARG A 116 -11.82 -17.11 -29.00
N ARG A 117 -10.52 -17.02 -28.65
CA ARG A 117 -9.46 -16.48 -29.51
C ARG A 117 -9.77 -15.08 -30.05
N VAL A 118 -10.42 -14.22 -29.22
CA VAL A 118 -10.96 -12.93 -29.65
C VAL A 118 -9.88 -12.05 -30.26
N VAL A 119 -8.72 -11.94 -29.63
CA VAL A 119 -7.62 -11.10 -30.12
C VAL A 119 -7.12 -11.59 -31.49
N GLU A 120 -6.86 -12.89 -31.63
CA GLU A 120 -6.40 -13.48 -32.89
C GLU A 120 -7.42 -13.27 -34.01
N VAL A 121 -8.69 -13.56 -33.76
CA VAL A 121 -9.77 -13.37 -34.75
C VAL A 121 -9.89 -11.89 -35.13
N ALA A 122 -9.81 -10.99 -34.15
CA ALA A 122 -9.85 -9.54 -34.44
C ALA A 122 -8.70 -9.07 -35.33
N GLU A 123 -7.49 -9.56 -35.10
CA GLU A 123 -6.32 -9.22 -35.96
C GLU A 123 -6.48 -9.78 -37.40
N ARG A 124 -6.99 -11.00 -37.55
CA ARG A 124 -7.28 -11.60 -38.86
C ARG A 124 -8.33 -10.82 -39.64
N VAL A 125 -9.43 -10.46 -38.96
CA VAL A 125 -10.49 -9.63 -39.59
C VAL A 125 -9.94 -8.27 -40.04
N LYS A 126 -9.10 -7.61 -39.23
CA LYS A 126 -8.43 -6.36 -39.63
C LYS A 126 -7.50 -6.56 -40.84
N ALA A 127 -6.89 -7.72 -40.98
CA ALA A 127 -6.06 -8.09 -42.11
C ALA A 127 -6.86 -8.46 -43.39
N GLY A 128 -8.19 -8.56 -43.29
CA GLY A 128 -9.06 -8.92 -44.40
C GLY A 128 -9.21 -10.44 -44.63
N GLU A 129 -8.92 -11.26 -43.59
CA GLU A 129 -9.06 -12.72 -43.60
C GLU A 129 -10.43 -13.19 -43.09
#